data_fdc58c04ab9d7e5e819b65bdfa3eff49
#
_entry.id   fdc58c04ab9d7e5e819b65bdfa3eff49
#
_cell.length_a   1.000
_cell.length_b   1.000
_cell.length_c   1.000
_cell.angle_alpha   90.00
_cell.angle_beta   90.00
_cell.angle_gamma   90.00
#
_symmetry.space_group_name_H-M   'P 1'
#
loop_
_entity.id
_entity.type
_entity.pdbx_description
1 polymer ?
#
loop_
_entity_poly.entity_id
_entity_poly.type
_entity_poly.pdbx_seq_one_letter_code
_entity_poly.pdbx_strand_id
1 'polypeptide(L)'
;MGIVIETFIWEPSSSVFIFIFFSSFLLLSLFPFYLSKHAPTTKSSSLSDHPFSSSSPRFQLYFLLLYSLASVLDGLWLVYGEFELVYYGISKEDTVTFMLIGFGAALFVGSLLGLVSDLIGRKKTCLVFFILHLIVGIWKMVAPSPSFWVANLCLSLATSIFSFSFETWAVVEHDKPGHRQDILNETFWLMTFFESASLIGSQVIGNWMVGGNLEKGIGSPSIAATLLAILGIACMSRHYDGTTKIMTFKDYRMSFSVYILGDRRIWLLACAQACLHFSIAVFWILWAPTLADGREAFLGLIYPCLLGARMLGSTVFPWLINASLRTEDCLTCAFVVQALLLSIIAYDYEEIGVLVTQFSLYHACIGLILPLLARLRTMYVPNELRGGMISLSLAPANAAILFILMQRGYYRTIENSTMIAFAAVGLFMAAGCMYVLKREAFKGDMKEEPISTFKD
;
A
#
# COMPACT_ATOMS: atom_id res chain seq x y z
N MET A 1 -41.16 34.60 15.26
CA MET A 1 -40.08 35.08 14.41
C MET A 1 -38.84 34.26 14.76
N GLY A 2 -38.62 33.16 14.05
CA GLY A 2 -37.41 32.34 14.16
C GLY A 2 -36.36 32.90 13.23
N ILE A 3 -35.18 33.25 13.77
CA ILE A 3 -34.02 33.62 12.98
C ILE A 3 -33.51 32.31 12.34
N VAL A 4 -33.71 32.12 11.05
CA VAL A 4 -33.06 31.06 10.30
C VAL A 4 -31.62 31.53 10.10
N ILE A 5 -30.69 30.96 10.88
CA ILE A 5 -29.28 31.08 10.62
C ILE A 5 -29.03 30.15 9.43
N GLU A 6 -28.94 30.69 8.22
CA GLU A 6 -28.40 29.97 7.08
C GLU A 6 -26.94 29.64 7.41
N THR A 7 -26.67 28.42 7.83
CA THR A 7 -25.33 27.88 7.91
C THR A 7 -24.80 27.81 6.49
N PHE A 8 -23.93 28.75 6.13
CA PHE A 8 -23.20 28.75 4.87
C PHE A 8 -22.29 27.52 4.89
N ILE A 9 -22.73 26.44 4.30
CA ILE A 9 -21.87 25.26 4.06
C ILE A 9 -20.88 25.69 2.99
N TRP A 10 -19.62 25.88 3.39
CA TRP A 10 -18.53 26.19 2.45
C TRP A 10 -18.28 24.95 1.59
N GLU A 11 -18.70 25.03 0.34
CA GLU A 11 -18.42 24.00 -0.66
C GLU A 11 -17.16 24.45 -1.44
N PRO A 12 -16.03 23.73 -1.31
CA PRO A 12 -14.86 24.03 -2.10
C PRO A 12 -15.20 23.85 -3.59
N SER A 13 -15.00 24.90 -4.38
CA SER A 13 -15.19 24.83 -5.83
C SER A 13 -14.24 23.82 -6.46
N SER A 14 -14.64 23.20 -7.57
CA SER A 14 -13.76 22.26 -8.32
C SER A 14 -12.38 22.85 -8.60
N SER A 15 -12.28 24.18 -8.76
CA SER A 15 -11.01 24.91 -8.93
C SER A 15 -10.07 24.78 -7.75
N VAL A 16 -10.57 24.73 -6.51
CA VAL A 16 -9.75 24.56 -5.30
C VAL A 16 -9.12 23.19 -5.26
N PHE A 17 -9.87 22.13 -5.58
CA PHE A 17 -9.34 20.76 -5.66
C PHE A 17 -8.28 20.64 -6.76
N ILE A 18 -8.54 21.21 -7.94
CA ILE A 18 -7.59 21.24 -9.06
C ILE A 18 -6.33 22.02 -8.64
N PHE A 19 -6.46 23.15 -7.96
CA PHE A 19 -5.34 23.95 -7.49
C PHE A 19 -4.50 23.20 -6.44
N ILE A 20 -5.14 22.56 -5.45
CA ILE A 20 -4.46 21.73 -4.44
C ILE A 20 -3.73 20.58 -5.12
N PHE A 21 -4.37 19.91 -6.08
CA PHE A 21 -3.77 18.81 -6.82
C PHE A 21 -2.54 19.26 -7.62
N PHE A 22 -2.65 20.32 -8.43
CA PHE A 22 -1.55 20.83 -9.24
C PHE A 22 -0.43 21.42 -8.39
N SER A 23 -0.72 22.14 -7.32
CA SER A 23 0.30 22.68 -6.41
C SER A 23 1.03 21.55 -5.67
N SER A 24 0.30 20.52 -5.22
CA SER A 24 0.89 19.35 -4.60
C SER A 24 1.78 18.59 -5.59
N PHE A 25 1.30 18.35 -6.81
CA PHE A 25 2.06 17.71 -7.87
C PHE A 25 3.31 18.50 -8.26
N LEU A 26 3.21 19.83 -8.37
CA LEU A 26 4.34 20.71 -8.68
C LEU A 26 5.40 20.67 -7.57
N LEU A 27 4.97 20.80 -6.31
CA LEU A 27 5.86 20.68 -5.15
C LEU A 27 6.57 19.36 -5.11
N LEU A 28 5.85 18.26 -5.38
CA LEU A 28 6.40 16.91 -5.41
C LEU A 28 7.39 16.69 -6.55
N SER A 29 7.12 17.27 -7.72
CA SER A 29 8.01 17.17 -8.88
C SER A 29 9.31 17.96 -8.71
N LEU A 30 9.24 19.10 -8.01
CA LEU A 30 10.40 19.96 -7.74
C LEU A 30 11.21 19.52 -6.52
N PHE A 31 10.60 18.81 -5.59
CA PHE A 31 11.20 18.42 -4.32
C PHE A 31 12.40 17.45 -4.44
N PRO A 32 12.36 16.39 -5.25
CA PRO A 32 13.53 15.52 -5.48
C PRO A 32 14.71 16.27 -6.08
N PHE A 33 14.42 17.24 -6.95
CA PHE A 33 15.43 18.10 -7.58
C PHE A 33 16.09 19.04 -6.56
N TYR A 34 15.31 19.57 -5.62
CA TYR A 34 15.81 20.40 -4.53
C TYR A 34 16.67 19.61 -3.55
N LEU A 35 16.27 18.40 -3.17
CA LEU A 35 17.04 17.49 -2.30
C LEU A 35 18.36 17.05 -2.94
N SER A 36 18.36 16.70 -4.21
CA SER A 36 19.58 16.35 -4.97
C SER A 36 20.59 17.50 -5.01
N LYS A 37 20.12 18.73 -5.04
CA LYS A 37 20.97 19.92 -5.12
C LYS A 37 21.54 20.36 -3.76
N HIS A 38 20.90 19.97 -2.65
CA HIS A 38 21.28 20.34 -1.28
C HIS A 38 21.82 19.18 -0.46
N ALA A 39 21.98 18.00 -1.05
CA ALA A 39 22.69 16.92 -0.40
C ALA A 39 24.13 17.39 -0.11
N PRO A 40 24.57 17.42 1.17
CA PRO A 40 25.93 17.83 1.48
C PRO A 40 26.85 16.85 0.77
N THR A 41 27.63 17.35 -0.19
CA THR A 41 28.76 16.65 -0.77
C THR A 41 29.79 16.46 0.34
N THR A 42 29.61 15.47 1.19
CA THR A 42 30.68 14.94 2.00
C THR A 42 31.70 14.32 1.03
N LYS A 43 32.63 15.17 0.60
CA LYS A 43 33.88 14.73 -0.02
C LYS A 43 34.63 13.92 1.03
N SER A 44 34.31 12.66 1.16
CA SER A 44 35.24 11.71 1.75
C SER A 44 36.31 11.42 0.69
N SER A 45 37.41 12.19 0.79
CA SER A 45 38.68 11.87 0.17
C SER A 45 39.18 10.55 0.77
N SER A 46 38.87 9.44 0.16
CA SER A 46 39.59 8.20 0.34
C SER A 46 39.83 7.61 -1.05
N LEU A 47 41.10 7.74 -1.46
CA LEU A 47 41.70 6.98 -2.55
C LEU A 47 41.42 5.49 -2.37
N SER A 48 40.55 4.92 -3.15
CA SER A 48 40.67 3.55 -3.65
C SER A 48 39.79 3.48 -4.93
N ASP A 49 40.45 3.57 -6.07
CA ASP A 49 39.91 3.25 -7.37
C ASP A 49 39.55 1.76 -7.42
N HIS A 50 38.32 1.44 -7.06
CA HIS A 50 37.67 0.24 -7.55
C HIS A 50 36.51 0.69 -8.48
N PRO A 51 36.41 0.13 -9.68
CA PRO A 51 35.30 0.42 -10.58
C PRO A 51 34.01 -0.18 -9.99
N PHE A 52 33.42 0.52 -9.03
CA PHE A 52 32.16 0.12 -8.42
C PHE A 52 31.04 0.18 -9.44
N SER A 53 30.42 -0.94 -9.65
CA SER A 53 29.42 -1.24 -10.63
C SER A 53 28.28 -0.21 -10.63
N SER A 54 28.06 0.44 -11.74
CA SER A 54 26.92 1.32 -12.06
C SER A 54 25.57 0.57 -12.18
N SER A 55 25.48 -0.65 -11.62
CA SER A 55 24.30 -1.52 -11.77
C SER A 55 23.15 -1.14 -10.81
N SER A 56 23.46 -0.62 -9.63
CA SER A 56 22.45 -0.33 -8.59
C SER A 56 21.40 0.74 -8.98
N PRO A 57 21.75 1.93 -9.50
CA PRO A 57 20.76 2.93 -9.89
C PRO A 57 19.96 2.52 -11.14
N ARG A 58 20.53 1.70 -12.02
CA ARG A 58 19.80 1.14 -13.19
C ARG A 58 18.75 0.14 -12.76
N PHE A 59 19.05 -0.71 -11.78
CA PHE A 59 18.07 -1.64 -11.22
C PHE A 59 16.93 -0.88 -10.55
N GLN A 60 17.21 0.13 -9.72
CA GLN A 60 16.19 0.94 -9.06
C GLN A 60 15.21 1.57 -10.05
N LEU A 61 15.73 2.21 -11.11
CA LEU A 61 14.88 2.81 -12.17
C LEU A 61 14.01 1.76 -12.84
N TYR A 62 14.61 0.64 -13.26
CA TYR A 62 13.89 -0.46 -13.90
C TYR A 62 12.82 -1.05 -12.99
N PHE A 63 13.15 -1.27 -11.71
CA PHE A 63 12.22 -1.76 -10.71
C PHE A 63 11.04 -0.82 -10.51
N LEU A 64 11.31 0.49 -10.35
CA LEU A 64 10.26 1.51 -10.17
C LEU A 64 9.35 1.63 -11.40
N LEU A 65 9.88 1.56 -12.60
CA LEU A 65 9.07 1.53 -13.82
C LEU A 65 8.14 0.31 -13.85
N LEU A 66 8.63 -0.84 -13.47
CA LEU A 66 7.87 -2.09 -13.46
C LEU A 66 6.82 -2.10 -12.34
N TYR A 67 7.17 -1.55 -11.18
CA TYR A 67 6.26 -1.35 -10.06
C TYR A 67 5.14 -0.34 -10.41
N SER A 68 5.49 0.77 -11.08
CA SER A 68 4.50 1.74 -11.58
C SER A 68 3.57 1.11 -12.62
N LEU A 69 4.09 0.28 -13.52
CA LEU A 69 3.27 -0.44 -14.49
C LEU A 69 2.29 -1.40 -13.80
N ALA A 70 2.76 -2.12 -12.78
CA ALA A 70 1.90 -2.99 -11.97
C ALA A 70 0.83 -2.20 -11.22
N SER A 71 1.19 -1.05 -10.65
CA SER A 71 0.25 -0.16 -9.94
C SER A 71 -0.80 0.45 -10.87
N VAL A 72 -0.42 0.84 -12.11
CA VAL A 72 -1.39 1.30 -13.12
C VAL A 72 -2.35 0.19 -13.48
N LEU A 73 -1.85 -1.02 -13.64
CA LEU A 73 -2.67 -2.18 -14.00
C LEU A 73 -3.69 -2.53 -12.92
N ASP A 74 -3.27 -2.54 -11.65
CA ASP A 74 -4.16 -2.75 -10.50
C ASP A 74 -5.20 -1.62 -10.38
N GLY A 75 -4.76 -0.36 -10.54
CA GLY A 75 -5.62 0.82 -10.50
C GLY A 75 -6.65 0.88 -11.64
N LEU A 76 -6.33 0.41 -12.85
CA LEU A 76 -7.29 0.34 -13.95
C LEU A 76 -8.46 -0.59 -13.61
N TRP A 77 -8.19 -1.74 -13.00
CA TRP A 77 -9.25 -2.66 -12.57
C TRP A 77 -10.08 -2.11 -11.42
N LEU A 78 -9.47 -1.34 -10.52
CA LEU A 78 -10.20 -0.68 -9.43
C LEU A 78 -11.22 0.32 -9.99
N VAL A 79 -10.80 1.20 -10.89
CA VAL A 79 -11.65 2.22 -11.51
C VAL A 79 -12.71 1.57 -12.43
N TYR A 80 -12.28 0.62 -13.25
CA TYR A 80 -13.18 -0.05 -14.19
C TYR A 80 -14.22 -0.91 -13.50
N GLY A 81 -13.89 -1.55 -12.37
CA GLY A 81 -14.82 -2.34 -11.59
C GLY A 81 -16.04 -1.55 -11.14
N GLU A 82 -15.87 -0.28 -10.75
CA GLU A 82 -17.00 0.60 -10.39
C GLU A 82 -17.93 0.83 -11.58
N PHE A 83 -17.40 1.12 -12.77
CA PHE A 83 -18.20 1.29 -13.98
C PHE A 83 -18.90 0.00 -14.41
N GLU A 84 -18.25 -1.15 -14.29
CA GLU A 84 -18.85 -2.45 -14.59
C GLU A 84 -20.06 -2.75 -13.69
N LEU A 85 -19.92 -2.52 -12.38
CA LEU A 85 -21.00 -2.76 -11.42
C LEU A 85 -22.24 -1.94 -11.77
N VAL A 86 -22.06 -0.67 -12.14
CA VAL A 86 -23.14 0.22 -12.58
C VAL A 86 -23.73 -0.24 -13.90
N TYR A 87 -22.90 -0.58 -14.89
CA TYR A 87 -23.35 -0.99 -16.23
C TYR A 87 -24.21 -2.25 -16.23
N TYR A 88 -23.79 -3.26 -15.45
CA TYR A 88 -24.55 -4.50 -15.36
C TYR A 88 -25.67 -4.46 -14.32
N GLY A 89 -25.91 -3.28 -13.69
CA GLY A 89 -27.00 -3.10 -12.74
C GLY A 89 -26.88 -3.99 -11.49
N ILE A 90 -25.65 -4.26 -11.04
CA ILE A 90 -25.39 -5.13 -9.91
C ILE A 90 -25.93 -4.49 -8.63
N SER A 91 -26.66 -5.27 -7.84
CA SER A 91 -27.27 -4.80 -6.59
C SER A 91 -26.21 -4.48 -5.53
N LYS A 92 -26.56 -3.64 -4.54
CA LYS A 92 -25.69 -3.35 -3.40
C LYS A 92 -25.37 -4.62 -2.59
N GLU A 93 -26.29 -5.57 -2.53
CA GLU A 93 -26.11 -6.84 -1.83
C GLU A 93 -25.10 -7.74 -2.55
N ASP A 94 -25.16 -7.79 -3.88
CA ASP A 94 -24.15 -8.49 -4.69
C ASP A 94 -22.78 -7.85 -4.55
N THR A 95 -22.69 -6.52 -4.49
CA THR A 95 -21.42 -5.81 -4.25
C THR A 95 -20.79 -6.20 -2.93
N VAL A 96 -21.57 -6.30 -1.84
CA VAL A 96 -21.07 -6.81 -0.55
C VAL A 96 -20.56 -8.25 -0.69
N THR A 97 -21.30 -9.08 -1.43
CA THR A 97 -20.89 -10.48 -1.66
C THR A 97 -19.61 -10.57 -2.48
N PHE A 98 -19.40 -9.67 -3.46
CA PHE A 98 -18.11 -9.55 -4.17
C PHE A 98 -16.96 -9.20 -3.23
N MET A 99 -17.15 -8.23 -2.34
CA MET A 99 -16.14 -7.88 -1.33
C MET A 99 -15.84 -9.05 -0.40
N LEU A 100 -16.88 -9.78 0.06
CA LEU A 100 -16.71 -10.97 0.90
C LEU A 100 -15.87 -12.06 0.22
N ILE A 101 -16.11 -12.33 -1.05
CA ILE A 101 -15.31 -13.29 -1.83
C ILE A 101 -13.87 -12.81 -1.97
N GLY A 102 -13.67 -11.52 -2.26
CA GLY A 102 -12.35 -10.94 -2.39
C GLY A 102 -11.52 -11.03 -1.11
N PHE A 103 -12.07 -10.58 0.01
CA PHE A 103 -11.40 -10.68 1.31
C PHE A 103 -11.27 -12.13 1.81
N GLY A 104 -12.23 -13.01 1.45
CA GLY A 104 -12.13 -14.45 1.68
C GLY A 104 -10.97 -15.07 0.92
N ALA A 105 -10.81 -14.76 -0.36
CA ALA A 105 -9.68 -15.21 -1.15
C ALA A 105 -8.34 -14.69 -0.59
N ALA A 106 -8.28 -13.42 -0.20
CA ALA A 106 -7.11 -12.83 0.43
C ALA A 106 -6.78 -13.50 1.78
N LEU A 107 -7.79 -13.87 2.58
CA LEU A 107 -7.60 -14.56 3.86
C LEU A 107 -7.10 -15.99 3.69
N PHE A 108 -7.80 -16.81 2.90
CA PHE A 108 -7.53 -18.26 2.85
C PHE A 108 -6.40 -18.63 1.90
N VAL A 109 -6.26 -17.92 0.78
CA VAL A 109 -5.24 -18.20 -0.23
C VAL A 109 -4.15 -17.14 -0.20
N GLY A 110 -4.52 -15.86 -0.22
CA GLY A 110 -3.59 -14.73 -0.28
C GLY A 110 -2.56 -14.73 0.84
N SER A 111 -2.97 -15.07 2.07
CA SER A 111 -2.09 -15.18 3.24
C SER A 111 -1.00 -16.25 3.08
N LEU A 112 -1.25 -17.30 2.30
CA LEU A 112 -0.28 -18.38 2.04
C LEU A 112 0.64 -18.08 0.85
N LEU A 113 0.25 -17.16 -0.04
CA LEU A 113 1.03 -16.85 -1.26
C LEU A 113 2.42 -16.29 -0.95
N GLY A 114 2.59 -15.59 0.17
CA GLY A 114 3.90 -15.12 0.61
C GLY A 114 4.86 -16.26 0.97
N LEU A 115 4.35 -17.31 1.64
CA LEU A 115 5.13 -18.52 1.93
C LEU A 115 5.57 -19.21 0.62
N VAL A 116 4.63 -19.31 -0.32
CA VAL A 116 4.89 -19.90 -1.64
C VAL A 116 5.91 -19.05 -2.42
N SER A 117 5.82 -17.71 -2.32
CA SER A 117 6.75 -16.77 -2.93
C SER A 117 8.19 -16.95 -2.43
N ASP A 118 8.35 -17.12 -1.12
CA ASP A 118 9.67 -17.33 -0.51
C ASP A 118 10.30 -18.66 -0.96
N LEU A 119 9.49 -19.67 -1.27
CA LEU A 119 9.95 -20.98 -1.75
C LEU A 119 10.21 -21.03 -3.25
N ILE A 120 9.31 -20.47 -4.08
CA ILE A 120 9.40 -20.56 -5.55
C ILE A 120 10.31 -19.46 -6.12
N GLY A 121 10.40 -18.33 -5.44
CA GLY A 121 11.18 -17.18 -5.83
C GLY A 121 10.30 -15.94 -6.11
N ARG A 122 10.67 -14.82 -5.52
CA ARG A 122 9.92 -13.57 -5.46
C ARG A 122 9.62 -12.95 -6.82
N LYS A 123 10.62 -13.00 -7.71
CA LYS A 123 10.47 -12.51 -9.09
C LYS A 123 9.44 -13.33 -9.88
N LYS A 124 9.39 -14.64 -9.68
CA LYS A 124 8.38 -15.50 -10.30
C LYS A 124 6.98 -15.17 -9.78
N THR A 125 6.87 -14.81 -8.52
CA THR A 125 5.59 -14.39 -7.93
C THR A 125 5.12 -13.05 -8.49
N CYS A 126 6.02 -12.08 -8.70
CA CYS A 126 5.68 -10.85 -9.42
C CYS A 126 5.24 -11.14 -10.87
N LEU A 127 5.80 -12.15 -11.53
CA LEU A 127 5.34 -12.58 -12.84
C LEU A 127 3.92 -13.16 -12.80
N VAL A 128 3.59 -13.95 -11.76
CA VAL A 128 2.23 -14.48 -11.55
C VAL A 128 1.21 -13.36 -11.41
N PHE A 129 1.55 -12.24 -10.77
CA PHE A 129 0.69 -11.05 -10.73
C PHE A 129 0.28 -10.59 -12.13
N PHE A 130 1.23 -10.40 -13.04
CA PHE A 130 0.93 -9.99 -14.42
C PHE A 130 0.16 -11.06 -15.19
N ILE A 131 0.43 -12.35 -14.96
CA ILE A 131 -0.30 -13.45 -15.59
C ILE A 131 -1.76 -13.46 -15.16
N LEU A 132 -2.06 -13.25 -13.87
CA LEU A 132 -3.45 -13.18 -13.38
C LEU A 132 -4.21 -12.04 -14.05
N HIS A 133 -3.61 -10.85 -14.15
CA HIS A 133 -4.20 -9.72 -14.86
C HIS A 133 -4.40 -10.01 -16.35
N LEU A 134 -3.46 -10.68 -17.00
CA LEU A 134 -3.59 -11.10 -18.40
C LEU A 134 -4.76 -12.05 -18.59
N ILE A 135 -4.90 -13.05 -17.72
CA ILE A 135 -6.01 -14.01 -17.77
C ILE A 135 -7.36 -13.28 -17.64
N VAL A 136 -7.50 -12.37 -16.66
CA VAL A 136 -8.72 -11.60 -16.47
C VAL A 136 -9.00 -10.70 -17.66
N GLY A 137 -7.98 -10.01 -18.20
CA GLY A 137 -8.13 -9.14 -19.37
C GLY A 137 -8.63 -9.90 -20.59
N ILE A 138 -8.01 -11.04 -20.93
CA ILE A 138 -8.43 -11.90 -22.06
C ILE A 138 -9.83 -12.47 -21.80
N TRP A 139 -10.10 -12.96 -20.58
CA TRP A 139 -11.40 -13.49 -20.21
C TRP A 139 -12.53 -12.49 -20.46
N LYS A 140 -12.35 -11.24 -20.01
CA LYS A 140 -13.33 -10.17 -20.19
C LYS A 140 -13.46 -9.70 -21.65
N MET A 141 -12.46 -9.92 -22.50
CA MET A 141 -12.53 -9.60 -23.94
C MET A 141 -13.25 -10.70 -24.75
N VAL A 142 -13.07 -11.96 -24.37
CA VAL A 142 -13.56 -13.11 -25.16
C VAL A 142 -14.96 -13.57 -24.74
N ALA A 143 -15.26 -13.52 -23.44
CA ALA A 143 -16.54 -14.00 -22.94
C ALA A 143 -17.64 -12.96 -23.14
N PRO A 144 -18.78 -13.29 -23.80
CA PRO A 144 -19.90 -12.37 -23.98
C PRO A 144 -20.53 -11.89 -22.66
N SER A 145 -20.52 -12.74 -21.63
CA SER A 145 -20.91 -12.43 -20.26
C SER A 145 -19.86 -13.00 -19.31
N PRO A 146 -18.76 -12.27 -19.05
CA PRO A 146 -17.70 -12.76 -18.21
C PRO A 146 -18.20 -12.94 -16.77
N SER A 147 -17.84 -14.04 -16.14
CA SER A 147 -18.18 -14.28 -14.74
C SER A 147 -17.41 -13.29 -13.86
N PHE A 148 -18.14 -12.36 -13.23
CA PHE A 148 -17.58 -11.39 -12.28
C PHE A 148 -16.93 -12.07 -11.08
N TRP A 149 -17.46 -13.18 -10.63
CA TRP A 149 -16.96 -13.94 -9.49
C TRP A 149 -15.54 -14.46 -9.73
N VAL A 150 -15.28 -15.05 -10.90
CA VAL A 150 -13.96 -15.55 -11.27
C VAL A 150 -12.97 -14.41 -11.45
N ALA A 151 -13.39 -13.33 -12.12
CA ALA A 151 -12.54 -12.16 -12.31
C ALA A 151 -12.16 -11.52 -10.95
N ASN A 152 -13.12 -11.33 -10.07
CA ASN A 152 -12.88 -10.78 -8.72
C ASN A 152 -11.95 -11.68 -7.89
N LEU A 153 -12.13 -12.99 -7.94
CA LEU A 153 -11.25 -13.95 -7.28
C LEU A 153 -9.79 -13.79 -7.77
N CYS A 154 -9.57 -13.79 -9.08
CA CYS A 154 -8.25 -13.64 -9.68
C CYS A 154 -7.60 -12.28 -9.34
N LEU A 155 -8.38 -11.19 -9.42
CA LEU A 155 -7.88 -9.85 -9.07
C LEU A 155 -7.56 -9.74 -7.59
N SER A 156 -8.36 -10.30 -6.69
CA SER A 156 -8.09 -10.30 -5.24
C SER A 156 -6.81 -11.08 -4.89
N LEU A 157 -6.55 -12.18 -5.60
CA LEU A 157 -5.28 -12.91 -5.46
C LEU A 157 -4.11 -12.10 -6.04
N ALA A 158 -4.30 -11.42 -7.15
CA ALA A 158 -3.28 -10.53 -7.73
C ALA A 158 -2.92 -9.39 -6.77
N THR A 159 -3.92 -8.70 -6.19
CA THR A 159 -3.71 -7.65 -5.19
C THR A 159 -3.04 -8.21 -3.92
N SER A 160 -3.39 -9.43 -3.50
CA SER A 160 -2.69 -10.11 -2.39
C SER A 160 -1.21 -10.34 -2.71
N ILE A 161 -0.88 -10.77 -3.93
CA ILE A 161 0.52 -10.90 -4.40
C ILE A 161 1.20 -9.54 -4.41
N PHE A 162 0.55 -8.51 -4.93
CA PHE A 162 1.09 -7.16 -5.01
C PHE A 162 1.54 -6.63 -3.65
N SER A 163 0.77 -6.89 -2.60
CA SER A 163 0.98 -6.36 -1.25
C SER A 163 2.33 -6.75 -0.61
N PHE A 164 2.99 -7.83 -1.06
CA PHE A 164 4.27 -8.29 -0.51
C PHE A 164 5.36 -8.55 -1.55
N SER A 165 4.99 -8.95 -2.78
CA SER A 165 5.95 -9.54 -3.73
C SER A 165 6.98 -8.54 -4.25
N PHE A 166 6.56 -7.34 -4.60
CA PHE A 166 7.46 -6.30 -5.12
C PHE A 166 8.42 -5.79 -4.06
N GLU A 167 7.94 -5.55 -2.83
CA GLU A 167 8.81 -5.16 -1.71
C GLU A 167 9.86 -6.24 -1.43
N THR A 168 9.44 -7.48 -1.33
CA THR A 168 10.35 -8.59 -1.05
C THR A 168 11.36 -8.81 -2.18
N TRP A 169 10.96 -8.61 -3.43
CA TRP A 169 11.89 -8.67 -4.56
C TRP A 169 12.91 -7.54 -4.52
N ALA A 170 12.48 -6.28 -4.28
CA ALA A 170 13.38 -5.14 -4.15
C ALA A 170 14.45 -5.37 -3.09
N VAL A 171 14.04 -5.83 -1.91
CA VAL A 171 14.96 -6.07 -0.79
C VAL A 171 16.00 -7.13 -1.13
N VAL A 172 15.58 -8.27 -1.69
CA VAL A 172 16.52 -9.35 -2.03
C VAL A 172 17.48 -8.95 -3.14
N GLU A 173 17.04 -8.15 -4.08
CA GLU A 173 17.94 -7.66 -5.13
C GLU A 173 18.97 -6.67 -4.57
N HIS A 174 18.57 -5.83 -3.61
CA HIS A 174 19.49 -4.90 -2.93
C HIS A 174 20.41 -5.57 -1.90
N ASP A 175 20.09 -6.77 -1.43
CA ASP A 175 20.94 -7.55 -0.51
C ASP A 175 22.15 -8.21 -1.22
N LYS A 176 22.21 -8.17 -2.55
CA LYS A 176 23.35 -8.66 -3.32
C LYS A 176 24.59 -7.82 -3.03
N PRO A 177 25.80 -8.44 -3.01
CA PRO A 177 27.05 -7.73 -2.72
C PRO A 177 27.26 -6.50 -3.60
N GLY A 178 27.58 -5.37 -2.99
CA GLY A 178 27.85 -4.10 -3.69
C GLY A 178 26.69 -3.11 -3.72
N HIS A 179 25.54 -3.43 -3.15
CA HIS A 179 24.41 -2.49 -3.07
C HIS A 179 24.42 -1.74 -1.71
N ARG A 180 24.09 -0.43 -1.76
CA ARG A 180 24.07 0.43 -0.55
C ARG A 180 22.67 0.43 0.06
N GLN A 181 22.58 0.33 1.38
CA GLN A 181 21.31 0.38 2.12
C GLN A 181 20.57 1.71 1.94
N ASP A 182 21.30 2.80 1.68
CA ASP A 182 20.69 4.12 1.41
C ASP A 182 19.75 4.08 0.20
N ILE A 183 20.15 3.35 -0.85
CA ILE A 183 19.35 3.19 -2.09
C ILE A 183 18.07 2.39 -1.81
N LEU A 184 18.11 1.41 -0.92
CA LEU A 184 16.94 0.65 -0.54
C LEU A 184 15.92 1.51 0.21
N ASN A 185 16.38 2.34 1.15
CA ASN A 185 15.52 3.30 1.85
C ASN A 185 14.90 4.30 0.87
N GLU A 186 15.67 4.78 -0.11
CA GLU A 186 15.15 5.63 -1.19
C GLU A 186 14.09 4.91 -2.01
N THR A 187 14.30 3.64 -2.32
CA THR A 187 13.33 2.82 -3.08
C THR A 187 11.99 2.70 -2.35
N PHE A 188 11.96 2.58 -1.01
CA PHE A 188 10.71 2.41 -0.27
C PHE A 188 9.77 3.61 -0.35
N TRP A 189 10.29 4.84 -0.19
CA TRP A 189 9.40 6.00 -0.31
C TRP A 189 9.02 6.28 -1.76
N LEU A 190 9.93 6.02 -2.72
CA LEU A 190 9.64 6.11 -4.15
C LEU A 190 8.56 5.10 -4.58
N MET A 191 8.54 3.88 -4.03
CA MET A 191 7.46 2.92 -4.26
C MET A 191 6.11 3.52 -3.87
N THR A 192 5.98 4.04 -2.66
CA THR A 192 4.71 4.66 -2.19
C THR A 192 4.32 5.87 -3.04
N PHE A 193 5.30 6.67 -3.45
CA PHE A 193 5.10 7.82 -4.31
C PHE A 193 4.58 7.40 -5.69
N PHE A 194 5.30 6.52 -6.38
CA PHE A 194 4.94 6.09 -7.73
C PHE A 194 3.68 5.24 -7.77
N GLU A 195 3.40 4.44 -6.74
CA GLU A 195 2.12 3.74 -6.61
C GLU A 195 0.96 4.73 -6.60
N SER A 196 1.02 5.74 -5.72
CA SER A 196 -0.04 6.76 -5.64
C SER A 196 -0.19 7.54 -6.95
N ALA A 197 0.93 7.94 -7.58
CA ALA A 197 0.91 8.61 -8.88
C ALA A 197 0.31 7.73 -9.99
N SER A 198 0.63 6.44 -9.99
CA SER A 198 0.10 5.44 -10.94
C SER A 198 -1.40 5.24 -10.77
N LEU A 199 -1.90 5.18 -9.53
CA LEU A 199 -3.33 5.08 -9.23
C LEU A 199 -4.10 6.33 -9.70
N ILE A 200 -3.55 7.53 -9.52
CA ILE A 200 -4.12 8.77 -10.08
C ILE A 200 -4.15 8.70 -11.61
N GLY A 201 -3.03 8.29 -12.22
CA GLY A 201 -2.93 8.12 -13.67
C GLY A 201 -3.94 7.11 -14.21
N SER A 202 -4.13 5.99 -13.52
CA SER A 202 -5.11 4.96 -13.92
C SER A 202 -6.54 5.46 -13.85
N GLN A 203 -6.88 6.31 -12.88
CA GLN A 203 -8.21 6.95 -12.82
C GLN A 203 -8.44 7.88 -14.01
N VAL A 204 -7.46 8.73 -14.34
CA VAL A 204 -7.56 9.65 -15.48
C VAL A 204 -7.73 8.85 -16.80
N ILE A 205 -6.89 7.83 -16.99
CA ILE A 205 -6.92 6.96 -18.17
C ILE A 205 -8.24 6.17 -18.21
N GLY A 206 -8.68 5.59 -17.10
CA GLY A 206 -9.93 4.83 -17.00
C GLY A 206 -11.15 5.69 -17.35
N ASN A 207 -11.25 6.88 -16.76
CA ASN A 207 -12.33 7.83 -17.05
C ASN A 207 -12.31 8.28 -18.53
N TRP A 208 -11.14 8.51 -19.09
CA TRP A 208 -11.01 8.88 -20.51
C TRP A 208 -11.43 7.72 -21.43
N MET A 209 -11.08 6.49 -21.11
CA MET A 209 -11.42 5.31 -21.91
C MET A 209 -12.92 4.99 -21.88
N VAL A 210 -13.60 5.19 -20.75
CA VAL A 210 -15.03 4.95 -20.59
C VAL A 210 -15.86 6.11 -21.15
N GLY A 211 -15.24 7.30 -21.34
CA GLY A 211 -15.84 8.58 -21.64
C GLY A 211 -17.04 8.61 -22.58
N GLY A 212 -18.14 9.16 -22.10
CA GLY A 212 -19.30 9.66 -22.87
C GLY A 212 -20.30 8.63 -23.42
N ASN A 213 -19.90 7.39 -23.71
CA ASN A 213 -20.75 6.31 -24.17
C ASN A 213 -20.35 5.00 -23.49
N LEU A 214 -20.97 4.66 -22.38
CA LEU A 214 -20.70 3.43 -21.62
C LEU A 214 -20.72 2.17 -22.49
N GLU A 215 -21.65 2.06 -23.43
CA GLU A 215 -21.80 0.88 -24.29
C GLU A 215 -20.60 0.62 -25.22
N LYS A 216 -19.95 1.68 -25.72
CA LYS A 216 -18.79 1.57 -26.61
C LYS A 216 -17.43 1.51 -25.89
N GLY A 217 -17.36 2.00 -24.65
CA GLY A 217 -16.14 2.11 -23.87
C GLY A 217 -15.77 0.87 -23.06
N ILE A 218 -16.72 -0.05 -22.81
CA ILE A 218 -16.54 -1.17 -21.86
C ILE A 218 -15.41 -2.13 -22.23
N GLY A 219 -15.18 -2.38 -23.51
CA GLY A 219 -14.07 -3.24 -23.95
C GLY A 219 -12.68 -2.60 -23.86
N SER A 220 -12.60 -1.28 -23.88
CA SER A 220 -11.34 -0.53 -23.96
C SER A 220 -10.40 -0.72 -22.75
N PRO A 221 -10.87 -0.65 -21.49
CA PRO A 221 -10.00 -0.87 -20.32
C PRO A 221 -9.46 -2.29 -20.22
N SER A 222 -10.23 -3.30 -20.63
CA SER A 222 -9.76 -4.71 -20.68
C SER A 222 -8.64 -4.90 -21.68
N ILE A 223 -8.72 -4.23 -22.86
CA ILE A 223 -7.66 -4.24 -23.87
C ILE A 223 -6.41 -3.56 -23.31
N ALA A 224 -6.55 -2.39 -22.70
CA ALA A 224 -5.43 -1.68 -22.11
C ALA A 224 -4.75 -2.50 -21.00
N ALA A 225 -5.54 -3.10 -20.10
CA ALA A 225 -5.02 -3.97 -19.06
C ALA A 225 -4.28 -5.19 -19.64
N THR A 226 -4.82 -5.81 -20.70
CA THR A 226 -4.16 -6.93 -21.39
C THR A 226 -2.81 -6.52 -21.98
N LEU A 227 -2.74 -5.37 -22.67
CA LEU A 227 -1.50 -4.85 -23.25
C LEU A 227 -0.46 -4.52 -22.17
N LEU A 228 -0.87 -3.88 -21.07
CA LEU A 228 0.01 -3.57 -19.96
C LEU A 228 0.51 -4.85 -19.26
N ALA A 229 -0.33 -5.86 -19.11
CA ALA A 229 0.07 -7.15 -18.56
C ALA A 229 1.10 -7.86 -19.44
N ILE A 230 0.90 -7.87 -20.76
CA ILE A 230 1.88 -8.42 -21.73
C ILE A 230 3.20 -7.67 -21.65
N LEU A 231 3.16 -6.34 -21.59
CA LEU A 231 4.36 -5.51 -21.44
C LEU A 231 5.10 -5.85 -20.12
N GLY A 232 4.37 -5.97 -19.01
CA GLY A 232 4.92 -6.38 -17.71
C GLY A 232 5.60 -7.74 -17.76
N ILE A 233 4.96 -8.74 -18.37
CA ILE A 233 5.53 -10.09 -18.59
C ILE A 233 6.79 -10.01 -19.44
N ALA A 234 6.77 -9.27 -20.55
CA ALA A 234 7.91 -9.12 -21.45
C ALA A 234 9.10 -8.43 -20.76
N CYS A 235 8.83 -7.40 -19.97
CA CYS A 235 9.86 -6.74 -19.15
C CYS A 235 10.44 -7.68 -18.11
N MET A 236 9.59 -8.38 -17.34
CA MET A 236 10.04 -9.31 -16.29
C MET A 236 10.88 -10.47 -16.85
N SER A 237 10.53 -10.99 -18.02
CA SER A 237 11.23 -12.14 -18.62
C SER A 237 12.63 -11.80 -19.14
N ARG A 238 12.86 -10.56 -19.59
CA ARG A 238 14.18 -10.13 -20.13
C ARG A 238 15.31 -10.13 -19.08
N HIS A 239 15.01 -9.99 -17.81
CA HIS A 239 15.99 -9.92 -16.72
C HIS A 239 16.03 -11.21 -15.88
N TYR A 240 15.88 -12.37 -16.49
CA TYR A 240 15.87 -13.64 -15.78
C TYR A 240 17.29 -14.10 -15.40
N ASP A 241 17.75 -13.74 -14.20
CA ASP A 241 18.94 -14.33 -13.57
C ASP A 241 18.54 -15.56 -12.76
N GLY A 242 18.96 -16.72 -13.26
CA GLY A 242 18.47 -18.05 -12.85
C GLY A 242 18.96 -18.62 -11.50
N THR A 243 19.53 -17.86 -10.60
CA THR A 243 20.16 -18.41 -9.37
C THR A 243 19.56 -17.89 -8.08
N THR A 244 18.30 -18.22 -7.82
CA THR A 244 17.80 -18.16 -6.43
C THR A 244 18.07 -19.48 -5.74
N LYS A 245 18.82 -19.46 -4.60
CA LYS A 245 18.90 -20.62 -3.70
C LYS A 245 17.49 -20.97 -3.24
N ILE A 246 16.99 -22.09 -3.72
CA ILE A 246 15.67 -22.61 -3.33
C ILE A 246 15.87 -23.30 -1.98
N MET A 247 15.24 -22.77 -0.94
CA MET A 247 15.21 -23.41 0.38
C MET A 247 14.22 -24.61 0.34
N THR A 248 14.55 -25.72 1.02
CA THR A 248 13.60 -26.82 1.10
C THR A 248 12.42 -26.44 2.00
N PHE A 249 11.23 -26.98 1.75
CA PHE A 249 10.05 -26.69 2.56
C PHE A 249 10.26 -27.04 4.04
N LYS A 250 11.01 -28.10 4.33
CA LYS A 250 11.34 -28.51 5.70
C LYS A 250 12.20 -27.47 6.42
N ASP A 251 13.24 -26.98 5.76
CA ASP A 251 14.15 -25.96 6.32
C ASP A 251 13.42 -24.63 6.49
N TYR A 252 12.58 -24.26 5.50
CA TYR A 252 11.74 -23.06 5.57
C TYR A 252 10.79 -23.11 6.78
N ARG A 253 10.07 -24.19 6.98
CA ARG A 253 9.15 -24.36 8.12
C ARG A 253 9.88 -24.26 9.46
N MET A 254 11.06 -24.85 9.56
CA MET A 254 11.86 -24.80 10.78
C MET A 254 12.38 -23.38 11.05
N SER A 255 12.92 -22.72 10.02
CA SER A 255 13.37 -21.33 10.13
C SER A 255 12.23 -20.38 10.45
N PHE A 256 11.08 -20.54 9.80
CA PHE A 256 9.89 -19.74 10.06
C PHE A 256 9.41 -19.88 11.51
N SER A 257 9.36 -21.12 12.03
CA SER A 257 8.98 -21.35 13.42
C SER A 257 9.93 -20.71 14.42
N VAL A 258 11.24 -20.81 14.18
CA VAL A 258 12.25 -20.28 15.09
C VAL A 258 12.33 -18.76 15.03
N TYR A 259 12.44 -18.19 13.83
CA TYR A 259 12.70 -16.75 13.66
C TYR A 259 11.41 -15.92 13.71
N ILE A 260 10.33 -16.36 13.06
CA ILE A 260 9.10 -15.56 12.97
C ILE A 260 8.22 -15.79 14.20
N LEU A 261 7.95 -17.05 14.55
CA LEU A 261 7.07 -17.34 15.68
C LEU A 261 7.76 -17.18 17.03
N GLY A 262 9.10 -17.28 17.09
CA GLY A 262 9.88 -17.16 18.32
C GLY A 262 10.24 -15.72 18.72
N ASP A 263 10.26 -14.76 17.79
CA ASP A 263 10.65 -13.39 18.09
C ASP A 263 9.44 -12.47 18.33
N ARG A 264 9.32 -11.99 19.57
CA ARG A 264 8.27 -11.05 19.98
C ARG A 264 8.26 -9.74 19.18
N ARG A 265 9.43 -9.27 18.72
CA ARG A 265 9.56 -8.02 17.93
C ARG A 265 8.85 -8.16 16.60
N ILE A 266 8.96 -9.32 15.95
CA ILE A 266 8.28 -9.61 14.68
C ILE A 266 6.76 -9.68 14.88
N TRP A 267 6.28 -10.24 16.00
CA TRP A 267 4.86 -10.24 16.31
C TRP A 267 4.27 -8.83 16.51
N LEU A 268 5.00 -7.95 17.20
CA LEU A 268 4.59 -6.55 17.37
C LEU A 268 4.52 -5.83 16.03
N LEU A 269 5.49 -6.06 15.14
CA LEU A 269 5.51 -5.49 13.81
C LEU A 269 4.37 -6.05 12.94
N ALA A 270 4.11 -7.36 13.00
CA ALA A 270 3.01 -8.02 12.31
C ALA A 270 1.64 -7.48 12.78
N CYS A 271 1.47 -7.30 14.09
CA CYS A 271 0.25 -6.72 14.66
C CYS A 271 0.02 -5.28 14.17
N ALA A 272 1.04 -4.42 14.20
CA ALA A 272 0.92 -3.06 13.70
C ALA A 272 0.58 -3.02 12.20
N GLN A 273 1.17 -3.90 11.41
CA GLN A 273 0.85 -4.04 9.98
C GLN A 273 -0.59 -4.50 9.76
N ALA A 274 -1.08 -5.47 10.54
CA ALA A 274 -2.48 -5.92 10.49
C ALA A 274 -3.45 -4.78 10.80
N CYS A 275 -3.19 -4.02 11.86
CA CYS A 275 -4.02 -2.89 12.27
C CYS A 275 -4.04 -1.78 11.19
N LEU A 276 -2.90 -1.47 10.58
CA LEU A 276 -2.83 -0.52 9.48
C LEU A 276 -3.64 -1.00 8.28
N HIS A 277 -3.45 -2.26 7.87
CA HIS A 277 -4.18 -2.84 6.74
C HIS A 277 -5.70 -2.83 6.98
N PHE A 278 -6.13 -3.21 8.18
CA PHE A 278 -7.52 -3.13 8.59
C PHE A 278 -8.08 -1.70 8.49
N SER A 279 -7.35 -0.72 9.00
CA SER A 279 -7.74 0.69 8.94
C SER A 279 -7.84 1.21 7.50
N ILE A 280 -6.88 0.87 6.63
CA ILE A 280 -6.89 1.26 5.21
C ILE A 280 -8.09 0.61 4.50
N ALA A 281 -8.36 -0.67 4.74
CA ALA A 281 -9.48 -1.36 4.11
C ALA A 281 -10.83 -0.80 4.57
N VAL A 282 -11.01 -0.55 5.87
CA VAL A 282 -12.22 0.13 6.40
C VAL A 282 -12.40 1.51 5.78
N PHE A 283 -11.30 2.27 5.64
CA PHE A 283 -11.35 3.57 4.97
C PHE A 283 -11.86 3.43 3.54
N TRP A 284 -11.26 2.56 2.71
CA TRP A 284 -11.66 2.39 1.31
C TRP A 284 -13.08 1.84 1.14
N ILE A 285 -13.60 1.11 2.10
CA ILE A 285 -15.01 0.66 2.09
C ILE A 285 -15.97 1.81 2.43
N LEU A 286 -15.57 2.73 3.32
CA LEU A 286 -16.48 3.71 3.92
C LEU A 286 -16.33 5.15 3.41
N TRP A 287 -15.21 5.52 2.78
CA TRP A 287 -14.95 6.91 2.39
C TRP A 287 -16.02 7.48 1.45
N ALA A 288 -16.37 6.73 0.40
CA ALA A 288 -17.37 7.16 -0.55
C ALA A 288 -18.80 7.22 0.06
N PRO A 289 -19.31 6.18 0.77
CA PRO A 289 -20.60 6.27 1.47
C PRO A 289 -20.65 7.38 2.52
N THR A 290 -19.53 7.73 3.15
CA THR A 290 -19.49 8.79 4.16
C THR A 290 -19.58 10.20 3.55
N LEU A 291 -19.08 10.36 2.31
CA LEU A 291 -19.10 11.63 1.58
C LEU A 291 -20.33 11.79 0.67
N ALA A 292 -20.98 10.67 0.31
CA ALA A 292 -21.97 10.61 -0.78
C ALA A 292 -23.38 11.10 -0.42
N ASP A 293 -23.58 11.87 0.62
CA ASP A 293 -24.89 12.39 1.01
C ASP A 293 -25.52 13.26 -0.11
N GLY A 294 -25.73 12.61 -1.29
CA GLY A 294 -26.39 13.15 -2.47
C GLY A 294 -25.51 13.77 -3.56
N ARG A 295 -24.16 13.64 -3.51
CA ARG A 295 -23.24 14.39 -4.38
C ARG A 295 -22.15 13.53 -5.05
N GLU A 296 -22.55 12.60 -5.91
CA GLU A 296 -21.62 11.70 -6.62
C GLU A 296 -20.55 12.44 -7.48
N ALA A 297 -20.85 13.64 -7.97
CA ALA A 297 -19.96 14.40 -8.86
C ALA A 297 -18.60 14.80 -8.23
N PHE A 298 -18.50 14.90 -6.91
CA PHE A 298 -17.28 15.33 -6.24
C PHE A 298 -16.33 14.19 -5.88
N LEU A 299 -16.80 12.95 -5.78
CA LEU A 299 -15.96 11.80 -5.40
C LEU A 299 -14.81 11.58 -6.36
N GLY A 300 -15.02 11.78 -7.66
CA GLY A 300 -13.99 11.67 -8.69
C GLY A 300 -12.84 12.67 -8.55
N LEU A 301 -13.07 13.83 -7.90
CA LEU A 301 -12.03 14.82 -7.62
C LEU A 301 -11.36 14.59 -6.26
N ILE A 302 -12.06 14.06 -5.28
CA ILE A 302 -11.53 13.80 -3.94
C ILE A 302 -10.50 12.66 -3.98
N TYR A 303 -10.77 11.59 -4.70
CA TYR A 303 -9.86 10.44 -4.81
C TYR A 303 -8.42 10.81 -5.20
N PRO A 304 -8.16 11.60 -6.27
CA PRO A 304 -6.81 12.07 -6.60
C PRO A 304 -6.19 12.92 -5.49
N CYS A 305 -6.98 13.72 -4.77
CA CYS A 305 -6.49 14.54 -3.66
C CYS A 305 -5.98 13.67 -2.49
N LEU A 306 -6.70 12.59 -2.16
CA LEU A 306 -6.29 11.63 -1.14
C LEU A 306 -4.96 10.96 -1.50
N LEU A 307 -4.84 10.50 -2.74
CA LEU A 307 -3.60 9.89 -3.23
C LEU A 307 -2.46 10.90 -3.34
N GLY A 308 -2.74 12.14 -3.73
CA GLY A 308 -1.78 13.24 -3.71
C GLY A 308 -1.26 13.53 -2.30
N ALA A 309 -2.14 13.51 -1.29
CA ALA A 309 -1.74 13.63 0.10
C ALA A 309 -0.84 12.46 0.55
N ARG A 310 -1.12 11.22 0.09
CA ARG A 310 -0.28 10.04 0.33
C ARG A 310 1.11 10.21 -0.31
N MET A 311 1.19 10.78 -1.53
CA MET A 311 2.47 11.12 -2.16
C MET A 311 3.26 12.12 -1.30
N LEU A 312 2.62 13.21 -0.84
CA LEU A 312 3.26 14.19 0.04
C LEU A 312 3.80 13.56 1.32
N GLY A 313 2.99 12.70 1.96
CA GLY A 313 3.40 11.99 3.16
C GLY A 313 4.66 11.12 2.95
N SER A 314 4.78 10.46 1.80
CA SER A 314 5.95 9.63 1.49
C SER A 314 7.24 10.44 1.37
N THR A 315 7.18 11.68 0.90
CA THR A 315 8.36 12.56 0.75
C THR A 315 8.93 13.06 2.08
N VAL A 316 8.19 12.93 3.18
CA VAL A 316 8.67 13.25 4.53
C VAL A 316 9.67 12.20 5.04
N PHE A 317 9.59 10.97 4.55
CA PHE A 317 10.44 9.85 4.99
C PHE A 317 11.96 10.14 4.91
N PRO A 318 12.54 10.65 3.79
CA PRO A 318 13.96 10.97 3.73
C PRO A 318 14.40 12.01 4.78
N TRP A 319 13.52 12.95 5.11
CA TRP A 319 13.82 13.97 6.12
C TRP A 319 13.94 13.38 7.52
N LEU A 320 13.04 12.49 7.89
CA LEU A 320 13.07 11.82 9.19
C LEU A 320 14.32 10.96 9.36
N ILE A 321 14.76 10.28 8.30
CA ILE A 321 15.99 9.49 8.33
C ILE A 321 17.22 10.36 8.48
N ASN A 322 17.29 11.47 7.74
CA ASN A 322 18.40 12.42 7.81
C ASN A 322 18.46 13.13 9.17
N ALA A 323 17.33 13.33 9.84
CA ALA A 323 17.24 13.87 11.19
C ALA A 323 17.68 12.89 12.29
N SER A 324 18.14 11.69 11.92
CA SER A 324 18.57 10.63 12.86
C SER A 324 17.51 10.24 13.90
N LEU A 325 16.22 10.44 13.57
CA LEU A 325 15.12 10.03 14.43
C LEU A 325 14.94 8.52 14.39
N ARG A 326 14.61 7.91 15.52
CA ARG A 326 14.30 6.48 15.57
C ARG A 326 13.04 6.18 14.81
N THR A 327 13.10 5.16 13.96
CA THR A 327 11.97 4.76 13.10
C THR A 327 10.73 4.37 13.91
N GLU A 328 10.93 3.74 15.07
CA GLU A 328 9.86 3.33 16.00
C GLU A 328 9.12 4.53 16.60
N ASP A 329 9.83 5.62 16.92
CA ASP A 329 9.23 6.85 17.43
C ASP A 329 8.40 7.56 16.39
N CYS A 330 8.93 7.67 15.17
CA CYS A 330 8.23 8.26 14.04
C CYS A 330 6.93 7.49 13.74
N LEU A 331 7.00 6.14 13.75
CA LEU A 331 5.82 5.30 13.54
C LEU A 331 4.82 5.43 14.69
N THR A 332 5.27 5.43 15.94
CA THR A 332 4.38 5.62 17.09
C THR A 332 3.61 6.93 16.97
N CYS A 333 4.32 8.04 16.68
CA CYS A 333 3.69 9.35 16.49
C CYS A 333 2.70 9.35 15.31
N ALA A 334 3.10 8.80 14.15
CA ALA A 334 2.27 8.76 12.96
C ALA A 334 0.99 7.92 13.19
N PHE A 335 1.08 6.79 13.87
CA PHE A 335 -0.08 5.97 14.22
C PHE A 335 -1.01 6.67 15.21
N VAL A 336 -0.48 7.38 16.21
CA VAL A 336 -1.30 8.17 17.15
C VAL A 336 -2.05 9.28 16.41
N VAL A 337 -1.37 10.05 15.55
CA VAL A 337 -2.01 11.10 14.76
C VAL A 337 -3.10 10.51 13.86
N GLN A 338 -2.82 9.41 13.19
CA GLN A 338 -3.76 8.73 12.30
C GLN A 338 -5.00 8.20 13.08
N ALA A 339 -4.78 7.64 14.27
CA ALA A 339 -5.85 7.17 15.15
C ALA A 339 -6.74 8.31 15.65
N LEU A 340 -6.14 9.45 16.04
CA LEU A 340 -6.87 10.64 16.44
C LEU A 340 -7.74 11.21 15.31
N LEU A 341 -7.20 11.27 14.08
CA LEU A 341 -7.95 11.71 12.90
C LEU A 341 -9.20 10.85 12.69
N LEU A 342 -9.07 9.51 12.71
CA LEU A 342 -10.23 8.63 12.58
C LEU A 342 -11.19 8.69 13.77
N SER A 343 -10.68 8.94 14.98
CA SER A 343 -11.56 9.10 16.17
C SER A 343 -12.44 10.33 16.05
N ILE A 344 -11.92 11.43 15.53
CA ILE A 344 -12.69 12.65 15.28
C ILE A 344 -13.77 12.37 14.23
N ILE A 345 -13.42 11.71 13.13
CA ILE A 345 -14.36 11.33 12.08
C ILE A 345 -15.46 10.40 12.60
N ALA A 346 -15.13 9.48 13.50
CA ALA A 346 -16.11 8.57 14.10
C ALA A 346 -17.11 9.27 15.02
N TYR A 347 -16.72 10.40 15.62
CA TYR A 347 -17.54 11.12 16.60
C TYR A 347 -18.42 12.20 15.93
N ASP A 348 -17.84 13.00 15.02
CA ASP A 348 -18.53 14.14 14.38
C ASP A 348 -17.96 14.39 12.98
N TYR A 349 -18.82 14.29 11.94
CA TYR A 349 -18.42 14.43 10.54
C TYR A 349 -19.44 15.16 9.66
N GLU A 350 -20.12 16.16 10.22
CA GLU A 350 -21.18 16.87 9.46
C GLU A 350 -20.62 17.79 8.36
N GLU A 351 -19.41 18.33 8.50
CA GLU A 351 -18.86 19.26 7.51
C GLU A 351 -17.94 18.55 6.49
N ILE A 352 -18.34 18.53 5.22
CA ILE A 352 -17.60 17.89 4.11
C ILE A 352 -16.18 18.42 3.97
N GLY A 353 -15.96 19.74 4.13
CA GLY A 353 -14.63 20.34 4.00
C GLY A 353 -13.65 19.85 5.09
N VAL A 354 -14.12 19.74 6.32
CA VAL A 354 -13.34 19.20 7.45
C VAL A 354 -13.04 17.72 7.21
N LEU A 355 -14.05 16.96 6.76
CA LEU A 355 -13.93 15.53 6.49
C LEU A 355 -12.89 15.23 5.40
N VAL A 356 -12.93 15.96 4.26
CA VAL A 356 -11.94 15.82 3.19
C VAL A 356 -10.54 16.17 3.65
N THR A 357 -10.41 17.21 4.49
CA THR A 357 -9.12 17.60 5.08
C THR A 357 -8.58 16.50 5.98
N GLN A 358 -9.41 15.96 6.88
CA GLN A 358 -9.01 14.86 7.78
C GLN A 358 -8.65 13.59 7.00
N PHE A 359 -9.40 13.24 5.97
CA PHE A 359 -9.07 12.12 5.07
C PHE A 359 -7.75 12.34 4.33
N SER A 360 -7.49 13.57 3.89
CA SER A 360 -6.21 13.90 3.25
C SER A 360 -5.03 13.78 4.23
N LEU A 361 -5.17 14.26 5.46
CA LEU A 361 -4.15 14.09 6.51
C LEU A 361 -3.95 12.61 6.88
N TYR A 362 -5.04 11.85 6.97
CA TYR A 362 -4.98 10.40 7.17
C TYR A 362 -4.16 9.71 6.07
N HIS A 363 -4.38 10.07 4.81
CA HIS A 363 -3.61 9.53 3.68
C HIS A 363 -2.15 10.00 3.67
N ALA A 364 -1.87 11.22 4.10
CA ALA A 364 -0.49 11.68 4.29
C ALA A 364 0.25 10.84 5.34
N CYS A 365 -0.42 10.49 6.45
CA CYS A 365 0.14 9.57 7.44
C CYS A 365 0.41 8.18 6.84
N ILE A 366 -0.50 7.62 6.01
CA ILE A 366 -0.26 6.35 5.30
C ILE A 366 1.00 6.45 4.45
N GLY A 367 1.13 7.55 3.68
CA GLY A 367 2.30 7.80 2.84
C GLY A 367 3.62 7.75 3.59
N LEU A 368 3.64 8.22 4.83
CA LEU A 368 4.81 8.17 5.71
C LEU A 368 5.00 6.81 6.37
N ILE A 369 3.93 6.17 6.84
CA ILE A 369 3.98 4.92 7.60
C ILE A 369 4.47 3.76 6.74
N LEU A 370 4.06 3.66 5.49
CA LEU A 370 4.42 2.53 4.61
C LEU A 370 5.93 2.37 4.43
N PRO A 371 6.71 3.40 4.03
CA PRO A 371 8.16 3.25 3.92
C PRO A 371 8.87 3.04 5.27
N LEU A 372 8.34 3.62 6.36
CA LEU A 372 8.88 3.38 7.71
C LEU A 372 8.69 1.92 8.14
N LEU A 373 7.52 1.31 7.88
CA LEU A 373 7.27 -0.10 8.14
C LEU A 373 8.15 -1.01 7.26
N ALA A 374 8.32 -0.68 5.98
CA ALA A 374 9.21 -1.40 5.08
C ALA A 374 10.65 -1.41 5.61
N ARG A 375 11.12 -0.26 6.12
CA ARG A 375 12.43 -0.16 6.77
C ARG A 375 12.53 -1.03 8.03
N LEU A 376 11.53 -1.01 8.93
CA LEU A 376 11.55 -1.88 10.12
C LEU A 376 11.55 -3.35 9.75
N ARG A 377 10.81 -3.73 8.72
CA ARG A 377 10.86 -5.10 8.20
C ARG A 377 12.26 -5.50 7.74
N THR A 378 13.04 -4.57 7.16
CA THR A 378 14.43 -4.89 6.78
C THR A 378 15.35 -5.06 7.98
N MET A 379 15.04 -4.43 9.11
CA MET A 379 15.85 -4.54 10.32
C MET A 379 15.57 -5.81 11.13
N TYR A 380 14.31 -6.25 11.18
CA TYR A 380 13.91 -7.32 12.10
C TYR A 380 13.57 -8.65 11.41
N VAL A 381 13.19 -8.64 10.13
CA VAL A 381 12.72 -9.85 9.43
C VAL A 381 13.80 -10.38 8.49
N PRO A 382 14.20 -11.66 8.63
CA PRO A 382 15.12 -12.30 7.68
C PRO A 382 14.58 -12.23 6.25
N ASN A 383 15.49 -11.93 5.31
CA ASN A 383 15.10 -11.73 3.91
C ASN A 383 14.39 -12.96 3.32
N GLU A 384 14.80 -14.17 3.70
CA GLU A 384 14.25 -15.44 3.19
C GLU A 384 12.81 -15.70 3.62
N LEU A 385 12.35 -15.11 4.74
CA LEU A 385 11.04 -15.36 5.35
C LEU A 385 10.08 -14.17 5.25
N ARG A 386 10.50 -13.11 4.57
CA ARG A 386 9.79 -11.83 4.55
C ARG A 386 8.43 -11.91 3.87
N GLY A 387 8.34 -12.61 2.74
CA GLY A 387 7.08 -12.76 1.99
C GLY A 387 6.02 -13.45 2.85
N GLY A 388 6.39 -14.55 3.49
CA GLY A 388 5.51 -15.28 4.41
C GLY A 388 5.09 -14.46 5.61
N MET A 389 6.02 -13.69 6.22
CA MET A 389 5.70 -12.81 7.34
C MET A 389 4.69 -11.72 6.93
N ILE A 390 4.92 -11.02 5.81
CA ILE A 390 4.04 -9.94 5.34
C ILE A 390 2.66 -10.50 5.04
N SER A 391 2.55 -11.55 4.24
CA SER A 391 1.26 -12.10 3.81
C SER A 391 0.45 -12.67 4.98
N LEU A 392 1.08 -13.40 5.91
CA LEU A 392 0.40 -13.94 7.08
C LEU A 392 -0.03 -12.85 8.07
N SER A 393 0.73 -11.76 8.19
CA SER A 393 0.36 -10.64 9.07
C SER A 393 -0.93 -9.94 8.62
N LEU A 394 -1.33 -10.06 7.34
CA LEU A 394 -2.59 -9.51 6.83
C LEU A 394 -3.81 -10.40 7.15
N ALA A 395 -3.61 -11.67 7.46
CA ALA A 395 -4.71 -12.60 7.71
C ALA A 395 -5.68 -12.15 8.83
N PRO A 396 -5.23 -11.69 10.01
CA PRO A 396 -6.14 -11.20 11.05
C PRO A 396 -6.98 -10.01 10.61
N ALA A 397 -6.40 -9.10 9.84
CA ALA A 397 -7.11 -7.94 9.30
C ALA A 397 -8.19 -8.35 8.29
N ASN A 398 -7.84 -9.22 7.34
CA ASN A 398 -8.80 -9.75 6.37
C ASN A 398 -9.95 -10.52 7.05
N ALA A 399 -9.66 -11.28 8.12
CA ALA A 399 -10.69 -11.95 8.91
C ALA A 399 -11.62 -10.95 9.62
N ALA A 400 -11.07 -9.88 10.21
CA ALA A 400 -11.85 -8.82 10.84
C ALA A 400 -12.74 -8.08 9.83
N ILE A 401 -12.21 -7.77 8.64
CA ILE A 401 -12.96 -7.13 7.57
C ILE A 401 -14.11 -8.04 7.10
N LEU A 402 -13.84 -9.32 6.87
CA LEU A 402 -14.88 -10.30 6.54
C LEU A 402 -16.00 -10.33 7.57
N PHE A 403 -15.64 -10.40 8.86
CA PHE A 403 -16.61 -10.39 9.93
C PHE A 403 -17.49 -9.13 9.91
N ILE A 404 -16.87 -7.95 9.78
CA ILE A 404 -17.58 -6.67 9.73
C ILE A 404 -18.48 -6.58 8.49
N LEU A 405 -18.00 -6.98 7.31
CA LEU A 405 -18.79 -6.99 6.08
C LEU A 405 -20.00 -7.93 6.18
N MET A 406 -19.84 -9.10 6.80
CA MET A 406 -20.97 -10.00 7.07
C MET A 406 -21.99 -9.36 7.99
N GLN A 407 -21.56 -8.77 9.10
CA GLN A 407 -22.45 -8.11 10.07
C GLN A 407 -23.20 -6.94 9.44
N ARG A 408 -22.52 -6.13 8.61
CA ARG A 408 -23.12 -4.99 7.95
C ARG A 408 -24.02 -5.38 6.78
N GLY A 409 -23.55 -6.29 5.92
CA GLY A 409 -24.21 -6.65 4.68
C GLY A 409 -25.50 -7.43 4.91
N TYR A 410 -25.49 -8.40 5.80
CA TYR A 410 -26.61 -9.29 6.04
C TYR A 410 -27.42 -8.95 7.29
N TYR A 411 -26.76 -8.53 8.38
CA TYR A 411 -27.44 -8.30 9.65
C TYR A 411 -27.74 -6.81 9.95
N ARG A 412 -27.10 -5.89 9.24
CA ARG A 412 -27.23 -4.42 9.38
C ARG A 412 -27.06 -3.91 10.83
N THR A 413 -26.24 -4.60 11.62
CA THR A 413 -26.08 -4.33 13.06
C THR A 413 -25.01 -3.28 13.37
N ILE A 414 -24.12 -2.98 12.41
CA ILE A 414 -22.97 -2.10 12.64
C ILE A 414 -23.09 -0.83 11.78
N GLU A 415 -23.02 0.33 12.43
CA GLU A 415 -23.00 1.64 11.81
C GLU A 415 -21.62 1.99 11.25
N ASN A 416 -21.55 2.93 10.29
CA ASN A 416 -20.31 3.41 9.69
C ASN A 416 -19.36 4.01 10.75
N SER A 417 -19.89 4.83 11.66
CA SER A 417 -19.13 5.43 12.77
C SER A 417 -18.46 4.39 13.65
N THR A 418 -19.16 3.30 13.97
CA THR A 418 -18.63 2.18 14.75
C THR A 418 -17.48 1.47 14.03
N MET A 419 -17.57 1.27 12.71
CA MET A 419 -16.49 0.66 11.93
C MET A 419 -15.23 1.56 11.91
N ILE A 420 -15.42 2.87 11.73
CA ILE A 420 -14.33 3.84 11.78
C ILE A 420 -13.71 3.88 13.19
N ALA A 421 -14.53 3.80 14.24
CA ALA A 421 -14.05 3.72 15.63
C ALA A 421 -13.20 2.47 15.87
N PHE A 422 -13.59 1.29 15.36
CA PHE A 422 -12.76 0.08 15.42
C PHE A 422 -11.43 0.26 14.69
N ALA A 423 -11.42 0.91 13.52
CA ALA A 423 -10.18 1.21 12.82
C ALA A 423 -9.27 2.15 13.62
N ALA A 424 -9.83 3.17 14.29
CA ALA A 424 -9.09 4.07 15.17
C ALA A 424 -8.48 3.31 16.36
N VAL A 425 -9.24 2.44 17.03
CA VAL A 425 -8.74 1.58 18.12
C VAL A 425 -7.60 0.68 17.63
N GLY A 426 -7.73 0.09 16.45
CA GLY A 426 -6.66 -0.69 15.82
C GLY A 426 -5.37 0.12 15.64
N LEU A 427 -5.47 1.38 15.22
CA LEU A 427 -4.29 2.26 15.06
C LEU A 427 -3.66 2.66 16.40
N PHE A 428 -4.46 2.89 17.46
CA PHE A 428 -3.90 3.05 18.81
C PHE A 428 -3.17 1.80 19.29
N MET A 429 -3.69 0.62 18.97
CA MET A 429 -3.01 -0.64 19.26
C MET A 429 -1.70 -0.75 18.47
N ALA A 430 -1.68 -0.35 17.20
CA ALA A 430 -0.45 -0.29 16.39
C ALA A 430 0.59 0.65 17.00
N ALA A 431 0.18 1.84 17.46
CA ALA A 431 1.06 2.77 18.18
C ALA A 431 1.64 2.13 19.45
N GLY A 432 0.81 1.43 20.23
CA GLY A 432 1.24 0.67 21.41
C GLY A 432 2.27 -0.41 21.07
N CYS A 433 2.04 -1.16 19.98
CA CYS A 433 3.00 -2.15 19.48
C CYS A 433 4.36 -1.52 19.13
N MET A 434 4.37 -0.37 18.45
CA MET A 434 5.62 0.32 18.11
C MET A 434 6.35 0.87 19.34
N TYR A 435 5.63 1.39 20.32
CA TYR A 435 6.19 1.82 21.58
C TYR A 435 6.84 0.67 22.37
N VAL A 436 6.18 -0.49 22.42
CA VAL A 436 6.74 -1.69 23.06
C VAL A 436 7.95 -2.20 22.27
N LEU A 437 7.89 -2.22 20.94
CA LEU A 437 9.00 -2.61 20.07
C LEU A 437 10.26 -1.77 20.36
N LYS A 438 10.12 -0.45 20.50
CA LYS A 438 11.21 0.45 20.90
C LYS A 438 11.82 0.03 22.22
N ARG A 439 11.00 -0.31 23.24
CA ARG A 439 11.52 -0.75 24.55
C ARG A 439 12.29 -2.06 24.50
N GLU A 440 11.84 -3.00 23.69
CA GLU A 440 12.53 -4.29 23.49
C GLU A 440 13.85 -4.11 22.73
N ALA A 441 13.91 -3.22 21.73
CA ALA A 441 15.14 -2.87 21.03
C ALA A 441 16.17 -2.28 21.99
N PHE A 442 15.77 -1.31 22.83
CA PHE A 442 16.66 -0.68 23.81
C PHE A 442 17.22 -1.65 24.85
N LYS A 443 16.43 -2.63 25.28
CA LYS A 443 16.89 -3.69 26.20
C LYS A 443 17.90 -4.64 25.54
N GLY A 444 17.77 -4.86 24.24
CA GLY A 444 18.73 -5.64 23.45
C GLY A 444 20.10 -4.97 23.41
N ASP A 445 20.12 -3.68 23.04
CA ASP A 445 21.34 -2.87 22.94
C ASP A 445 22.12 -2.84 24.26
N MET A 446 21.41 -2.70 25.40
CA MET A 446 22.05 -2.69 26.74
C MET A 446 22.65 -4.04 27.19
N LYS A 447 22.20 -5.16 26.58
CA LYS A 447 22.73 -6.49 26.89
C LYS A 447 23.97 -6.84 26.06
N GLU A 448 24.17 -6.17 24.92
CA GLU A 448 25.27 -6.40 24.01
C GLU A 448 26.50 -5.48 24.29
N GLU A 449 26.41 -4.47 25.15
CA GLU A 449 27.59 -3.77 25.64
C GLU A 449 28.38 -4.70 26.56
N PRO A 450 29.54 -5.25 26.12
CA PRO A 450 30.35 -6.04 27.00
C PRO A 450 30.96 -5.12 28.04
N ILE A 451 30.92 -5.54 29.31
CA ILE A 451 31.72 -5.04 30.41
C ILE A 451 33.21 -5.25 30.01
N SER A 452 33.73 -4.36 29.19
CA SER A 452 35.14 -4.31 28.82
C SER A 452 35.66 -2.92 29.10
N THR A 453 35.82 -2.59 30.37
CA THR A 453 36.85 -1.63 30.85
C THR A 453 36.79 -1.59 32.35
N PHE A 454 37.40 -2.58 32.99
CA PHE A 454 38.09 -2.42 34.26
C PHE A 454 39.07 -3.61 34.37
N LYS A 455 40.24 -3.47 33.79
CA LYS A 455 41.49 -4.07 34.28
C LYS A 455 42.57 -3.04 34.04
N ASP A 456 43.02 -2.56 35.14
CA ASP A 456 44.25 -1.78 35.35
C ASP A 456 45.49 -2.30 34.60
#